data_4a8a1389bbbc45964d34c1dcdd32b5ef
#
_entry.id   4a8a1389bbbc45964d34c1dcdd32b5ef
#
_cell.length_a   1.000
_cell.length_b   1.000
_cell.length_c   1.000
_cell.angle_alpha   90.00
_cell.angle_beta   90.00
_cell.angle_gamma   90.00
#
_symmetry.space_group_name_H-M   'P 1'
#
loop_
_entity.id
_entity.type
_entity.pdbx_description
1 polymer ?
#
loop_
_entity_poly.entity_id
_entity_poly.type
_entity_poly.pdbx_seq_one_letter_code
_entity_poly.pdbx_strand_id
1 'polypeptide(L)'
;AKITIDSATMMNKGLEFIEAKWLFDMPIDAIDIVVHRESVVHSAIAYQDNSVIAQLGVPDMRIPIQYALTYPQRLPSPVQELSLVDYGKLTFYAPDYDTFRCINVCKDAIAAGGLRPAAANGANEESVRLFLNGKIKFTDIAVLNRAAMEACPQVADYTLDDVLQADRAARDYVIEAVS
;
A
#
# COMPACT_ATOMS: atom_id res chain seq x y z
N ALA A 1 -14.60 4.11 -5.61
CA ALA A 1 -13.90 4.05 -6.91
C ALA A 1 -12.37 4.09 -6.74
N LYS A 2 -11.82 5.02 -5.93
CA LYS A 2 -10.35 5.15 -5.74
C LYS A 2 -9.70 3.86 -5.22
N ILE A 3 -10.22 3.28 -4.14
CA ILE A 3 -9.67 2.06 -3.54
C ILE A 3 -9.63 0.88 -4.51
N THR A 4 -10.57 0.83 -5.46
CA THR A 4 -10.60 -0.19 -6.52
C THR A 4 -9.40 -0.03 -7.46
N ILE A 5 -9.05 1.22 -7.81
CA ILE A 5 -7.90 1.51 -8.67
C ILE A 5 -6.59 1.26 -7.93
N ASP A 6 -6.48 1.70 -6.67
CA ASP A 6 -5.29 1.46 -5.85
C ASP A 6 -5.04 -0.03 -5.61
N SER A 7 -6.10 -0.83 -5.49
CA SER A 7 -5.99 -2.29 -5.42
C SER A 7 -5.58 -2.90 -6.77
N ALA A 8 -6.16 -2.43 -7.88
CA ALA A 8 -5.88 -2.92 -9.22
C ALA A 8 -4.45 -2.58 -9.70
N THR A 9 -3.90 -1.44 -9.30
CA THR A 9 -2.51 -1.04 -9.55
C THR A 9 -1.53 -1.62 -8.55
N MET A 10 -2.03 -2.22 -7.47
CA MET A 10 -1.29 -2.59 -6.25
C MET A 10 -0.60 -1.40 -5.56
N MET A 11 -1.03 -0.17 -5.85
CA MET A 11 -0.54 1.02 -5.12
C MET A 11 -0.86 0.91 -3.63
N ASN A 12 -2.07 0.43 -3.28
CA ASN A 12 -2.45 0.22 -1.90
C ASN A 12 -1.44 -0.66 -1.16
N LYS A 13 -0.99 -1.74 -1.80
CA LYS A 13 0.02 -2.63 -1.21
C LYS A 13 1.40 -1.98 -1.10
N GLY A 14 1.73 -1.10 -2.04
CA GLY A 14 2.93 -0.27 -1.94
C GLY A 14 2.87 0.73 -0.78
N LEU A 15 1.72 1.36 -0.54
CA LEU A 15 1.51 2.25 0.61
C LEU A 15 1.58 1.48 1.93
N GLU A 16 0.95 0.31 2.02
CA GLU A 16 1.04 -0.56 3.20
C GLU A 16 2.49 -1.01 3.49
N PHE A 17 3.32 -1.18 2.47
CA PHE A 17 4.76 -1.44 2.65
C PHE A 17 5.47 -0.27 3.35
N ILE A 18 5.15 0.97 2.96
CA ILE A 18 5.65 2.18 3.62
C ILE A 18 5.13 2.27 5.06
N GLU A 19 3.84 2.01 5.27
CA GLU A 19 3.19 2.00 6.58
C GLU A 19 3.84 0.97 7.52
N ALA A 20 4.08 -0.24 7.04
CA ALA A 20 4.70 -1.30 7.84
C ALA A 20 6.09 -0.91 8.34
N LYS A 21 6.90 -0.24 7.50
CA LYS A 21 8.20 0.28 7.90
C LYS A 21 8.10 1.23 9.10
N TRP A 22 7.14 2.14 9.06
CA TRP A 22 6.98 3.15 10.11
C TRP A 22 6.26 2.63 11.35
N LEU A 23 5.21 1.83 11.18
CA LEU A 23 4.41 1.33 12.30
C LEU A 23 5.16 0.29 13.14
N PHE A 24 6.02 -0.50 12.52
CA PHE A 24 6.73 -1.60 13.18
C PHE A 24 8.22 -1.35 13.33
N ASP A 25 8.72 -0.20 12.87
CA ASP A 25 10.15 0.15 12.85
C ASP A 25 11.02 -0.95 12.20
N MET A 26 10.49 -1.57 11.14
CA MET A 26 11.16 -2.65 10.44
C MET A 26 12.08 -2.11 9.36
N PRO A 27 13.26 -2.72 9.16
CA PRO A 27 14.07 -2.44 7.98
C PRO A 27 13.32 -2.88 6.72
N ILE A 28 13.46 -2.13 5.62
CA ILE A 28 12.69 -2.35 4.38
C ILE A 28 12.97 -3.71 3.72
N ASP A 29 14.14 -4.28 3.93
CA ASP A 29 14.55 -5.60 3.45
C ASP A 29 13.97 -6.76 4.28
N ALA A 30 13.36 -6.47 5.43
CA ALA A 30 12.64 -7.43 6.25
C ALA A 30 11.12 -7.39 6.04
N ILE A 31 10.63 -6.60 5.05
CA ILE A 31 9.21 -6.50 4.72
C ILE A 31 8.97 -7.13 3.36
N ASP A 32 8.15 -8.18 3.33
CA ASP A 32 7.77 -8.86 2.10
C ASP A 32 6.30 -8.64 1.74
N ILE A 33 6.01 -8.71 0.44
CA ILE A 33 4.66 -8.69 -0.11
C ILE A 33 4.37 -10.04 -0.74
N VAL A 34 3.25 -10.64 -0.35
CA VAL A 34 2.77 -11.92 -0.86
C VAL A 34 1.37 -11.73 -1.45
N VAL A 35 1.15 -12.28 -2.64
CA VAL A 35 -0.18 -12.31 -3.26
C VAL A 35 -0.91 -13.55 -2.80
N HIS A 36 -2.07 -13.36 -2.17
CA HIS A 36 -2.92 -14.42 -1.63
C HIS A 36 -4.37 -14.20 -2.09
N ARG A 37 -4.81 -14.99 -3.06
CA ARG A 37 -6.08 -14.76 -3.77
C ARG A 37 -7.32 -15.04 -2.93
N GLU A 38 -7.23 -15.99 -2.01
CA GLU A 38 -8.32 -16.35 -1.11
C GLU A 38 -8.61 -15.25 -0.08
N SER A 39 -7.67 -14.32 0.11
CA SER A 39 -7.79 -13.18 1.05
C SER A 39 -8.19 -13.61 2.47
N VAL A 40 -7.64 -14.72 2.93
CA VAL A 40 -7.84 -15.27 4.27
C VAL A 40 -6.70 -14.91 5.20
N VAL A 41 -5.46 -14.95 4.71
CA VAL A 41 -4.28 -14.49 5.44
C VAL A 41 -4.09 -12.99 5.15
N HIS A 42 -4.10 -12.16 6.19
CA HIS A 42 -4.01 -10.71 6.06
C HIS A 42 -2.63 -10.16 6.44
N SER A 43 -1.94 -10.83 7.37
CA SER A 43 -0.57 -10.51 7.74
C SER A 43 0.13 -11.76 8.28
N ALA A 44 1.46 -11.78 8.21
CA ALA A 44 2.28 -12.83 8.78
C ALA A 44 3.59 -12.25 9.34
N ILE A 45 4.12 -12.89 10.36
CA ILE A 45 5.41 -12.58 10.96
C ILE A 45 6.28 -13.81 10.85
N ALA A 46 7.44 -13.67 10.19
CA ALA A 46 8.49 -14.68 10.16
C ALA A 46 9.49 -14.42 11.30
N TYR A 47 9.79 -15.44 12.08
CA TYR A 47 10.73 -15.40 13.18
C TYR A 47 12.11 -15.90 12.77
N GLN A 48 13.12 -15.62 13.61
CA GLN A 48 14.52 -16.03 13.35
C GLN A 48 14.71 -17.57 13.33
N ASP A 49 13.82 -18.30 13.96
CA ASP A 49 13.78 -19.77 13.94
C ASP A 49 13.08 -20.35 12.72
N ASN A 50 12.74 -19.50 11.73
CA ASN A 50 11.98 -19.82 10.53
C ASN A 50 10.50 -20.22 10.76
N SER A 51 9.99 -20.09 11.99
CA SER A 51 8.55 -20.22 12.20
C SER A 51 7.80 -18.99 11.66
N VAL A 52 6.55 -19.19 11.21
CA VAL A 52 5.68 -18.13 10.71
C VAL A 52 4.37 -18.14 11.47
N ILE A 53 3.98 -16.99 12.01
CA ILE A 53 2.67 -16.79 12.63
C ILE A 53 1.87 -15.83 11.74
N ALA A 54 0.64 -16.26 11.38
CA ALA A 54 -0.22 -15.45 10.51
C ALA A 54 -1.56 -15.14 11.20
N GLN A 55 -2.10 -13.96 10.89
CA GLN A 55 -3.46 -13.60 11.22
C GLN A 55 -4.38 -14.01 10.07
N LEU A 56 -5.36 -14.85 10.39
CA LEU A 56 -6.36 -15.34 9.45
C LEU A 56 -7.76 -14.85 9.83
N GLY A 57 -8.60 -14.63 8.82
CA GLY A 57 -10.01 -14.28 8.98
C GLY A 57 -10.69 -14.22 7.62
N VAL A 58 -12.01 -14.22 7.59
CA VAL A 58 -12.75 -13.89 6.37
C VAL A 58 -12.47 -12.42 5.99
N PRO A 59 -12.53 -12.05 4.70
CA PRO A 59 -12.22 -10.69 4.24
C PRO A 59 -13.34 -9.70 4.60
N ASP A 60 -13.44 -9.36 5.89
CA ASP A 60 -14.44 -8.44 6.42
C ASP A 60 -13.79 -7.44 7.38
N MET A 61 -13.85 -6.16 7.00
CA MET A 61 -13.26 -5.06 7.77
C MET A 61 -13.86 -4.86 9.17
N ARG A 62 -15.04 -5.41 9.44
CA ARG A 62 -15.64 -5.35 10.79
C ARG A 62 -14.77 -6.05 11.83
N ILE A 63 -14.01 -7.08 11.44
CA ILE A 63 -13.09 -7.80 12.35
C ILE A 63 -12.00 -6.87 12.91
N PRO A 64 -11.15 -6.25 12.08
CA PRO A 64 -10.10 -5.36 12.60
C PRO A 64 -10.65 -4.09 13.23
N ILE A 65 -11.74 -3.52 12.71
CA ILE A 65 -12.39 -2.35 13.28
C ILE A 65 -12.92 -2.64 14.70
N GLN A 66 -13.66 -3.75 14.86
CA GLN A 66 -14.16 -4.16 16.18
C GLN A 66 -12.97 -4.34 17.15
N TYR A 67 -11.93 -5.05 16.75
CA TYR A 67 -10.78 -5.28 17.63
C TYR A 67 -10.05 -4.00 18.00
N ALA A 68 -9.91 -3.05 17.08
CA ALA A 68 -9.31 -1.75 17.38
C ALA A 68 -10.13 -0.97 18.43
N LEU A 69 -11.46 -1.07 18.39
CA LEU A 69 -12.36 -0.40 19.34
C LEU A 69 -12.41 -1.10 20.71
N THR A 70 -12.20 -2.41 20.76
CA THR A 70 -12.34 -3.22 21.97
C THR A 70 -11.03 -3.67 22.59
N TYR A 71 -9.90 -3.32 21.97
CA TYR A 71 -8.58 -3.73 22.42
C TYR A 71 -8.38 -3.56 23.91
N PRO A 72 -7.79 -4.54 24.65
CA PRO A 72 -7.23 -5.80 24.16
C PRO A 72 -8.25 -6.98 24.09
N GLN A 73 -9.52 -6.71 24.31
CA GLN A 73 -10.56 -7.73 24.41
C GLN A 73 -11.01 -8.19 23.03
N ARG A 74 -11.25 -9.51 22.90
CA ARG A 74 -11.87 -10.12 21.73
C ARG A 74 -13.32 -10.44 22.03
N LEU A 75 -14.24 -9.64 21.49
CA LEU A 75 -15.67 -9.80 21.69
C LEU A 75 -16.30 -10.62 20.56
N PRO A 76 -17.48 -11.24 20.79
CA PRO A 76 -18.25 -11.90 19.74
C PRO A 76 -18.47 -10.96 18.55
N SER A 77 -18.28 -11.48 17.34
CA SER A 77 -18.43 -10.73 16.10
C SER A 77 -19.67 -11.20 15.33
N PRO A 78 -20.40 -10.30 14.63
CA PRO A 78 -21.47 -10.68 13.71
C PRO A 78 -20.97 -11.22 12.37
N VAL A 79 -19.63 -11.29 12.19
CA VAL A 79 -19.01 -11.79 10.97
C VAL A 79 -19.02 -13.31 10.96
N GLN A 80 -19.15 -13.89 9.77
CA GLN A 80 -19.10 -15.33 9.59
C GLN A 80 -17.77 -15.91 10.11
N GLU A 81 -17.84 -17.05 10.77
CA GLU A 81 -16.67 -17.79 11.22
C GLU A 81 -15.85 -18.32 10.03
N LEU A 82 -14.52 -18.24 10.14
CA LEU A 82 -13.62 -18.81 9.16
C LEU A 82 -13.53 -20.33 9.33
N SER A 83 -13.94 -21.09 8.32
CA SER A 83 -13.75 -22.53 8.24
C SER A 83 -12.59 -22.86 7.32
N LEU A 84 -11.45 -23.27 7.87
CA LEU A 84 -10.29 -23.70 7.07
C LEU A 84 -10.58 -24.96 6.26
N VAL A 85 -11.49 -25.81 6.74
CA VAL A 85 -11.91 -27.05 6.05
C VAL A 85 -12.66 -26.71 4.77
N ASP A 86 -13.54 -25.70 4.80
CA ASP A 86 -14.31 -25.27 3.63
C ASP A 86 -13.43 -24.60 2.56
N TYR A 87 -12.40 -23.85 2.97
CA TYR A 87 -11.39 -23.32 2.04
C TYR A 87 -10.51 -24.42 1.45
N GLY A 88 -10.18 -25.45 2.22
CA GLY A 88 -9.42 -26.64 1.79
C GLY A 88 -7.96 -26.38 1.48
N LYS A 89 -7.64 -25.29 0.75
CA LYS A 89 -6.26 -24.85 0.45
C LYS A 89 -6.15 -23.34 0.41
N LEU A 90 -4.97 -22.85 0.75
CA LEU A 90 -4.57 -21.44 0.62
C LEU A 90 -3.40 -21.37 -0.36
N THR A 91 -3.43 -20.39 -1.26
CA THR A 91 -2.41 -20.26 -2.30
C THR A 91 -1.66 -18.93 -2.16
N PHE A 92 -0.35 -18.98 -2.41
CA PHE A 92 0.54 -17.82 -2.27
C PHE A 92 1.42 -17.68 -3.50
N TYR A 93 1.61 -16.45 -3.96
CA TYR A 93 2.39 -16.10 -5.14
C TYR A 93 3.28 -14.90 -4.85
N ALA A 94 4.40 -14.82 -5.54
CA ALA A 94 5.18 -13.59 -5.59
C ALA A 94 4.42 -12.50 -6.37
N PRO A 95 4.54 -11.22 -6.00
CA PRO A 95 4.02 -10.13 -6.80
C PRO A 95 4.71 -10.06 -8.18
N ASP A 96 3.95 -9.75 -9.21
CA ASP A 96 4.49 -9.41 -10.53
C ASP A 96 4.89 -7.91 -10.54
N TYR A 97 6.12 -7.63 -10.17
CA TYR A 97 6.66 -6.28 -10.09
C TYR A 97 6.78 -5.57 -11.45
N ASP A 98 6.83 -6.31 -12.55
CA ASP A 98 6.91 -5.75 -13.90
C ASP A 98 5.55 -5.23 -14.36
N THR A 99 4.49 -5.96 -14.05
CA THR A 99 3.11 -5.56 -14.32
C THR A 99 2.62 -4.50 -13.32
N PHE A 100 2.85 -4.71 -12.03
CA PHE A 100 2.35 -3.85 -10.94
C PHE A 100 3.40 -2.84 -10.46
N ARG A 101 3.79 -1.95 -11.35
CA ARG A 101 4.90 -0.99 -11.14
C ARG A 101 4.69 -0.01 -9.99
N CYS A 102 3.46 0.22 -9.54
CA CYS A 102 3.18 1.10 -8.40
C CYS A 102 3.81 0.60 -7.10
N ILE A 103 3.95 -0.73 -6.92
CA ILE A 103 4.69 -1.28 -5.77
C ILE A 103 6.14 -0.79 -5.79
N ASN A 104 6.80 -0.85 -6.95
CA ASN A 104 8.19 -0.40 -7.09
C ASN A 104 8.33 1.11 -6.81
N VAL A 105 7.36 1.93 -7.23
CA VAL A 105 7.34 3.36 -6.91
C VAL A 105 7.38 3.58 -5.40
N CYS A 106 6.54 2.86 -4.64
CA CYS A 106 6.51 2.97 -3.19
C CYS A 106 7.77 2.43 -2.51
N LYS A 107 8.30 1.28 -2.97
CA LYS A 107 9.55 0.72 -2.45
C LYS A 107 10.73 1.66 -2.67
N ASP A 108 10.85 2.24 -3.85
CA ASP A 108 11.92 3.18 -4.18
C ASP A 108 11.74 4.51 -3.43
N ALA A 109 10.49 4.97 -3.26
CA ALA A 109 10.19 6.18 -2.50
C ALA A 109 10.63 6.05 -1.03
N ILE A 110 10.29 4.94 -0.37
CA ILE A 110 10.68 4.73 1.04
C ILE A 110 12.18 4.42 1.19
N ALA A 111 12.81 3.75 0.23
CA ALA A 111 14.24 3.54 0.21
C ALA A 111 15.03 4.85 0.05
N ALA A 112 14.55 5.76 -0.78
CA ALA A 112 15.12 7.10 -0.92
C ALA A 112 14.84 8.00 0.29
N GLY A 113 13.73 7.79 0.99
CA GLY A 113 13.37 8.53 2.19
C GLY A 113 12.93 9.98 1.94
N GLY A 114 13.05 10.82 2.98
CA GLY A 114 12.67 12.22 2.91
C GLY A 114 11.20 12.42 2.54
N LEU A 115 10.94 13.33 1.60
CA LEU A 115 9.59 13.70 1.14
C LEU A 115 9.03 12.81 0.02
N ARG A 116 9.84 11.90 -0.54
CA ARG A 116 9.43 11.07 -1.68
C ARG A 116 8.23 10.16 -1.42
N PRO A 117 8.03 9.56 -0.24
CA PRO A 117 6.80 8.83 0.07
C PRO A 117 5.54 9.69 -0.04
N ALA A 118 5.59 10.93 0.45
CA ALA A 118 4.49 11.88 0.34
C ALA A 118 4.22 12.28 -1.11
N ALA A 119 5.28 12.54 -1.88
CA ALA A 119 5.16 12.86 -3.31
C ALA A 119 4.57 11.67 -4.10
N ALA A 120 4.99 10.44 -3.83
CA ALA A 120 4.42 9.26 -4.47
C ALA A 120 2.92 9.11 -4.19
N ASN A 121 2.49 9.37 -2.95
CA ASN A 121 1.07 9.34 -2.59
C ASN A 121 0.29 10.48 -3.26
N GLY A 122 0.79 11.73 -3.20
CA GLY A 122 0.15 12.89 -3.83
C GLY A 122 -0.01 12.71 -5.35
N ALA A 123 1.03 12.21 -6.02
CA ALA A 123 0.98 11.87 -7.44
C ALA A 123 -0.09 10.80 -7.74
N ASN A 124 -0.18 9.76 -6.92
CA ASN A 124 -1.19 8.71 -7.10
C ASN A 124 -2.61 9.24 -6.94
N GLU A 125 -2.87 10.07 -5.93
CA GLU A 125 -4.17 10.69 -5.73
C GLU A 125 -4.64 11.42 -7.00
N GLU A 126 -3.76 12.20 -7.60
CA GLU A 126 -4.07 12.97 -8.79
C GLU A 126 -4.16 12.10 -10.05
N SER A 127 -3.24 11.16 -10.24
CA SER A 127 -3.25 10.23 -11.36
C SER A 127 -4.53 9.39 -11.39
N VAL A 128 -4.97 8.88 -10.24
CA VAL A 128 -6.24 8.13 -10.11
C VAL A 128 -7.43 9.04 -10.44
N ARG A 129 -7.43 10.29 -9.97
CA ARG A 129 -8.49 11.26 -10.30
C ARG A 129 -8.56 11.51 -11.80
N LEU A 130 -7.43 11.71 -12.47
CA LEU A 130 -7.36 11.91 -13.92
C LEU A 130 -7.81 10.68 -14.70
N PHE A 131 -7.41 9.49 -14.26
CA PHE A 131 -7.87 8.23 -14.86
C PHE A 131 -9.38 8.05 -14.74
N LEU A 132 -9.96 8.27 -13.58
CA LEU A 132 -11.41 8.17 -13.38
C LEU A 132 -12.21 9.19 -14.19
N ASN A 133 -11.58 10.31 -14.55
CA ASN A 133 -12.15 11.33 -15.46
C ASN A 133 -11.82 11.08 -16.94
N GLY A 134 -11.21 9.94 -17.28
CA GLY A 134 -10.89 9.57 -18.67
C GLY A 134 -9.81 10.42 -19.33
N LYS A 135 -8.97 11.10 -18.54
CA LYS A 135 -7.90 11.97 -19.04
C LYS A 135 -6.59 11.25 -19.34
N ILE A 136 -6.34 10.11 -18.68
CA ILE A 136 -5.17 9.27 -18.85
C ILE A 136 -5.58 7.80 -18.94
N LYS A 137 -4.67 6.93 -19.40
CA LYS A 137 -4.86 5.48 -19.41
C LYS A 137 -4.49 4.88 -18.04
N PHE A 138 -4.98 3.68 -17.76
CA PHE A 138 -4.66 2.96 -16.53
C PHE A 138 -3.14 2.76 -16.33
N THR A 139 -2.42 2.45 -17.40
CA THR A 139 -0.97 2.24 -17.38
C THR A 139 -0.17 3.52 -17.12
N ASP A 140 -0.75 4.69 -17.37
CA ASP A 140 -0.08 5.97 -17.20
C ASP A 140 0.04 6.34 -15.70
N ILE A 141 -0.82 5.76 -14.84
CA ILE A 141 -0.78 6.00 -13.39
C ILE A 141 0.61 5.71 -12.81
N ALA A 142 1.15 4.54 -13.05
CA ALA A 142 2.46 4.17 -12.52
C ALA A 142 3.61 5.02 -13.09
N VAL A 143 3.49 5.44 -14.35
CA VAL A 143 4.48 6.29 -15.02
C VAL A 143 4.50 7.69 -14.41
N LEU A 144 3.33 8.30 -14.26
CA LEU A 144 3.19 9.63 -13.67
C LEU A 144 3.59 9.66 -12.19
N ASN A 145 3.18 8.64 -11.42
CA ASN A 145 3.57 8.50 -10.03
C ASN A 145 5.09 8.40 -9.88
N ARG A 146 5.74 7.63 -10.76
CA ARG A 146 7.21 7.50 -10.78
C ARG A 146 7.87 8.84 -11.07
N ALA A 147 7.46 9.51 -12.13
CA ALA A 147 8.06 10.76 -12.57
C ALA A 147 7.92 11.87 -11.50
N ALA A 148 6.74 12.02 -10.91
CA ALA A 148 6.50 13.02 -9.87
C ALA A 148 7.31 12.71 -8.59
N MET A 149 7.40 11.45 -8.18
CA MET A 149 8.20 11.01 -7.03
C MET A 149 9.70 11.29 -7.25
N GLU A 150 10.22 11.02 -8.44
CA GLU A 150 11.63 11.28 -8.79
C GLU A 150 11.94 12.77 -8.90
N ALA A 151 11.00 13.60 -9.33
CA ALA A 151 11.12 15.05 -9.36
C ALA A 151 11.13 15.69 -7.96
N CYS A 152 10.64 14.99 -6.93
CA CYS A 152 10.66 15.47 -5.57
C CYS A 152 12.11 15.56 -5.05
N PRO A 153 12.53 16.74 -4.54
CA PRO A 153 13.88 16.91 -4.01
C PRO A 153 14.16 16.00 -2.82
N GLN A 154 15.39 15.53 -2.72
CA GLN A 154 15.85 14.81 -1.53
C GLN A 154 16.21 15.81 -0.43
N VAL A 155 15.59 15.64 0.73
CA VAL A 155 15.87 16.41 1.94
C VAL A 155 16.03 15.44 3.12
N ALA A 156 16.98 15.73 4.00
CA ALA A 156 17.24 14.90 5.18
C ALA A 156 16.31 15.30 6.34
N ASP A 157 16.15 16.61 6.55
CA ASP A 157 15.32 17.15 7.62
C ASP A 157 14.11 17.87 7.01
N TYR A 158 12.92 17.56 7.48
CA TYR A 158 11.68 18.15 6.97
C TYR A 158 10.63 18.29 8.07
N THR A 159 9.78 19.27 7.88
CA THR A 159 8.63 19.56 8.73
C THR A 159 7.35 18.97 8.15
N LEU A 160 6.25 19.02 8.90
CA LEU A 160 4.92 18.67 8.37
C LEU A 160 4.53 19.56 7.17
N ASP A 161 4.88 20.85 7.22
CA ASP A 161 4.58 21.78 6.12
C ASP A 161 5.32 21.37 4.83
N ASP A 162 6.56 20.90 4.93
CA ASP A 162 7.31 20.39 3.79
C ASP A 162 6.65 19.13 3.19
N VAL A 163 6.14 18.22 4.04
CA VAL A 163 5.38 17.04 3.59
C VAL A 163 4.12 17.44 2.81
N LEU A 164 3.35 18.40 3.36
CA LEU A 164 2.14 18.91 2.70
C LEU A 164 2.45 19.66 1.40
N GLN A 165 3.59 20.34 1.35
CA GLN A 165 4.05 21.01 0.13
C GLN A 165 4.49 19.99 -0.94
N ALA A 166 5.21 18.94 -0.55
CA ALA A 166 5.62 17.87 -1.45
C ALA A 166 4.41 17.13 -2.06
N ASP A 167 3.38 16.83 -1.26
CA ASP A 167 2.12 16.25 -1.76
C ASP A 167 1.48 17.17 -2.82
N ARG A 168 1.36 18.48 -2.53
CA ARG A 168 0.79 19.45 -3.48
C ARG A 168 1.62 19.55 -4.76
N ALA A 169 2.93 19.70 -4.63
CA ALA A 169 3.83 19.81 -5.78
C ALA A 169 3.78 18.57 -6.68
N ALA A 170 3.65 17.37 -6.10
CA ALA A 170 3.51 16.15 -6.87
C ALA A 170 2.17 16.08 -7.64
N ARG A 171 1.07 16.58 -7.06
CA ARG A 171 -0.23 16.72 -7.74
C ARG A 171 -0.14 17.68 -8.92
N ASP A 172 0.46 18.85 -8.68
CA ASP A 172 0.65 19.88 -9.71
C ASP A 172 1.51 19.34 -10.87
N TYR A 173 2.60 18.63 -10.55
CA TYR A 173 3.42 17.95 -11.55
C TYR A 173 2.61 17.00 -12.46
N VAL A 174 1.73 16.18 -11.87
CA VAL A 174 0.89 15.24 -12.64
C VAL A 174 -0.10 15.99 -13.53
N ILE A 175 -0.68 17.10 -13.06
CA ILE A 175 -1.60 17.94 -13.85
C ILE A 175 -0.85 18.54 -15.05
N GLU A 176 0.32 19.14 -14.81
CA GLU A 176 1.14 19.76 -15.85
C GLU A 176 1.60 18.78 -16.91
N ALA A 177 1.97 17.55 -16.50
CA ALA A 177 2.42 16.50 -17.41
C ALA A 177 1.33 15.98 -18.37
N VAL A 178 0.06 16.30 -18.11
CA VAL A 178 -1.11 15.82 -18.90
C VAL A 178 -1.82 16.98 -19.63
N SER A 179 -1.46 18.23 -19.31
CA SER A 179 -2.02 19.44 -19.97
C SER A 179 -1.40 19.66 -21.32
#